data_c5b5ee1ec9a70cdf835308f18d62944e
#
_entry.id   c5b5ee1ec9a70cdf835308f18d62944e
#
_cell.length_a   1.000
_cell.length_b   1.000
_cell.length_c   1.000
_cell.angle_alpha   90.00
_cell.angle_beta   90.00
_cell.angle_gamma   90.00
#
_symmetry.space_group_name_H-M   'P 1'
#
loop_
_entity.id
_entity.type
_entity.pdbx_description
1 polymer ?
#
loop_
_entity_poly.entity_id
_entity_poly.type
_entity_poly.pdbx_seq_one_letter_code
_entity_poly.pdbx_strand_id
1 'polypeptide(L)'
;MHERKESRSRRAVQAEATRAALIEAALRLFVEKGYHHTGTEEVVAEAGVGTRGALYHHFADKLALFEAVFVTVEEELVAQAAAKHPGPEMRALSQLRQGLVGFLDASLTPRVQRILLIDGPAVLGWLRWRELESRYGLGAVRAMLDRAVEEGDLAATSPVDALAHVLLAAADEAALYIANAPDKRAARDHSVQALNALLDGLQTT
;
A
#
# COMPACT_ATOMS: atom_id res chain seq x y z
N MET A 1 27.00 3.15 -34.27
CA MET A 1 26.23 2.25 -33.38
C MET A 1 26.01 2.84 -31.98
N HIS A 2 26.91 3.71 -31.49
CA HIS A 2 26.84 4.36 -30.16
C HIS A 2 25.66 5.37 -30.02
N GLU A 3 25.48 6.28 -31.00
CA GLU A 3 24.40 7.31 -30.97
C GLU A 3 22.98 6.75 -30.93
N ARG A 4 22.72 5.61 -31.60
CA ARG A 4 21.41 4.94 -31.56
C ARG A 4 21.10 4.37 -30.14
N LYS A 5 22.12 3.93 -29.40
CA LYS A 5 21.99 3.39 -28.05
C LYS A 5 21.68 4.51 -27.03
N GLU A 6 22.34 5.67 -27.18
CA GLU A 6 22.13 6.85 -26.33
C GLU A 6 20.77 7.51 -26.59
N SER A 7 20.33 7.59 -27.85
CA SER A 7 18.99 8.11 -28.18
C SER A 7 17.87 7.22 -27.63
N ARG A 8 18.05 5.88 -27.66
CA ARG A 8 17.11 4.92 -27.11
C ARG A 8 17.06 4.99 -25.58
N SER A 9 18.20 5.20 -24.92
CA SER A 9 18.29 5.40 -23.48
C SER A 9 17.59 6.68 -23.03
N ARG A 10 17.82 7.81 -23.71
CA ARG A 10 17.15 9.09 -23.41
C ARG A 10 15.62 9.02 -23.59
N ARG A 11 15.15 8.34 -24.63
CA ARG A 11 13.69 8.15 -24.83
C ARG A 11 13.06 7.29 -23.74
N ALA A 12 13.75 6.24 -23.26
CA ALA A 12 13.28 5.39 -22.17
C ALA A 12 13.20 6.18 -20.85
N VAL A 13 14.23 6.98 -20.54
CA VAL A 13 14.24 7.84 -19.35
C VAL A 13 13.12 8.87 -19.40
N GLN A 14 12.89 9.50 -20.57
CA GLN A 14 11.81 10.47 -20.75
C GLN A 14 10.44 9.81 -20.63
N ALA A 15 10.25 8.60 -21.16
CA ALA A 15 9.01 7.85 -21.03
C ALA A 15 8.71 7.51 -19.56
N GLU A 16 9.71 7.07 -18.81
CA GLU A 16 9.55 6.77 -17.39
C GLU A 16 9.24 8.04 -16.56
N ALA A 17 9.91 9.14 -16.85
CA ALA A 17 9.60 10.43 -16.22
C ALA A 17 8.16 10.89 -16.50
N THR A 18 7.67 10.70 -17.73
CA THR A 18 6.28 11.01 -18.09
C THR A 18 5.30 10.10 -17.36
N ARG A 19 5.59 8.80 -17.28
CA ARG A 19 4.77 7.83 -16.55
C ARG A 19 4.67 8.18 -15.06
N ALA A 20 5.80 8.50 -14.44
CA ALA A 20 5.84 8.93 -13.04
C ALA A 20 5.05 10.23 -12.79
N ALA A 21 5.18 11.23 -13.66
CA ALA A 21 4.42 12.47 -13.58
C ALA A 21 2.89 12.25 -13.68
N LEU A 22 2.45 11.33 -14.54
CA LEU A 22 1.04 10.97 -14.67
C LEU A 22 0.52 10.27 -13.40
N ILE A 23 1.29 9.35 -12.80
CA ILE A 23 0.93 8.68 -11.55
C ILE A 23 0.81 9.69 -10.42
N GLU A 24 1.79 10.58 -10.28
CA GLU A 24 1.81 11.60 -9.23
C GLU A 24 0.64 12.58 -9.35
N ALA A 25 0.34 13.06 -10.55
CA ALA A 25 -0.81 13.90 -10.81
C ALA A 25 -2.14 13.19 -10.53
N ALA A 26 -2.27 11.94 -10.98
CA ALA A 26 -3.44 11.12 -10.71
C ALA A 26 -3.62 10.86 -9.21
N LEU A 27 -2.54 10.56 -8.47
CA LEU A 27 -2.57 10.38 -7.02
C LEU A 27 -3.15 11.62 -6.33
N ARG A 28 -2.64 12.83 -6.64
CA ARG A 28 -3.17 14.07 -6.05
C ARG A 28 -4.66 14.26 -6.33
N LEU A 29 -5.06 14.11 -7.58
CA LEU A 29 -6.45 14.31 -7.99
C LEU A 29 -7.41 13.25 -7.43
N PHE A 30 -6.98 11.98 -7.38
CA PHE A 30 -7.79 10.92 -6.78
C PHE A 30 -7.95 11.11 -5.28
N VAL A 31 -6.92 11.57 -4.57
CA VAL A 31 -7.03 11.89 -3.14
C VAL A 31 -7.97 13.06 -2.91
N GLU A 32 -7.89 14.12 -3.73
CA GLU A 32 -8.71 15.33 -3.58
C GLU A 32 -10.17 15.11 -3.96
N LYS A 33 -10.42 14.51 -5.15
CA LYS A 33 -11.76 14.43 -5.76
C LYS A 33 -12.35 13.02 -5.78
N GLY A 34 -11.52 12.00 -5.57
CA GLY A 34 -11.86 10.58 -5.75
C GLY A 34 -11.77 10.12 -7.21
N TYR A 35 -11.69 8.80 -7.37
CA TYR A 35 -11.55 8.18 -8.68
C TYR A 35 -12.63 8.63 -9.67
N HIS A 36 -13.91 8.55 -9.29
CA HIS A 36 -15.03 8.78 -10.21
C HIS A 36 -15.12 10.24 -10.70
N HIS A 37 -14.71 11.20 -9.89
CA HIS A 37 -14.79 12.64 -10.19
C HIS A 37 -13.51 13.21 -10.84
N THR A 38 -12.51 12.37 -11.10
CA THR A 38 -11.28 12.79 -11.78
C THR A 38 -11.31 12.38 -13.25
N GLY A 39 -11.16 13.35 -14.15
CA GLY A 39 -11.04 13.13 -15.60
C GLY A 39 -9.59 12.87 -16.04
N THR A 40 -9.40 12.04 -17.07
CA THR A 40 -8.05 11.83 -17.64
C THR A 40 -7.44 13.09 -18.25
N GLU A 41 -8.28 14.04 -18.70
CA GLU A 41 -7.84 15.34 -19.20
C GLU A 41 -7.25 16.21 -18.09
N GLU A 42 -7.86 16.18 -16.90
CA GLU A 42 -7.34 16.87 -15.72
C GLU A 42 -5.99 16.28 -15.29
N VAL A 43 -5.86 14.94 -15.32
CA VAL A 43 -4.58 14.27 -14.98
C VAL A 43 -3.48 14.71 -15.96
N VAL A 44 -3.75 14.74 -17.26
CA VAL A 44 -2.80 15.18 -18.29
C VAL A 44 -2.37 16.63 -18.08
N ALA A 45 -3.35 17.51 -17.80
CA ALA A 45 -3.09 18.93 -17.54
C ALA A 45 -2.24 19.12 -16.27
N GLU A 46 -2.59 18.45 -15.19
CA GLU A 46 -1.88 18.48 -13.90
C GLU A 46 -0.45 17.92 -14.01
N ALA A 47 -0.27 16.85 -14.80
CA ALA A 47 1.04 16.26 -15.05
C ALA A 47 1.94 17.09 -16.00
N GLY A 48 1.38 18.07 -16.71
CA GLY A 48 2.13 18.87 -17.68
C GLY A 48 2.62 18.10 -18.90
N VAL A 49 1.99 16.97 -19.24
CA VAL A 49 2.46 16.07 -20.32
C VAL A 49 1.87 16.32 -21.70
N GLY A 50 1.17 17.40 -21.87
CA GLY A 50 0.77 17.98 -23.16
C GLY A 50 -0.47 17.36 -23.81
N THR A 51 -0.66 16.05 -23.88
CA THR A 51 -1.80 15.44 -24.61
C THR A 51 -2.37 14.19 -23.94
N ARG A 52 -3.68 13.92 -24.15
CA ARG A 52 -4.32 12.63 -23.77
C ARG A 52 -3.63 11.42 -24.40
N GLY A 53 -3.08 11.56 -25.60
CA GLY A 53 -2.33 10.50 -26.26
C GLY A 53 -1.11 10.06 -25.46
N ALA A 54 -0.47 10.97 -24.72
CA ALA A 54 0.64 10.63 -23.84
C ALA A 54 0.19 9.72 -22.68
N LEU A 55 -0.98 9.97 -22.09
CA LEU A 55 -1.55 9.11 -21.05
C LEU A 55 -1.83 7.71 -21.57
N TYR A 56 -2.56 7.61 -22.71
CA TYR A 56 -2.95 6.32 -23.27
C TYR A 56 -1.78 5.53 -23.89
N HIS A 57 -0.63 6.18 -24.09
CA HIS A 57 0.61 5.48 -24.44
C HIS A 57 1.17 4.68 -23.23
N HIS A 58 0.95 5.17 -22.01
CA HIS A 58 1.47 4.55 -20.78
C HIS A 58 0.44 3.67 -20.06
N PHE A 59 -0.84 4.00 -20.17
CA PHE A 59 -1.93 3.31 -19.46
C PHE A 59 -3.08 3.02 -20.43
N ALA A 60 -3.54 1.77 -20.46
CA ALA A 60 -4.61 1.35 -21.36
C ALA A 60 -5.90 2.16 -21.15
N ASP A 61 -6.18 2.49 -19.89
CA ASP A 61 -7.36 3.25 -19.47
C ASP A 61 -7.11 3.91 -18.11
N LYS A 62 -8.13 4.57 -17.57
CA LYS A 62 -8.08 5.20 -16.25
C LYS A 62 -7.97 4.18 -15.11
N LEU A 63 -8.49 2.97 -15.29
CA LEU A 63 -8.39 1.91 -14.30
C LEU A 63 -6.95 1.44 -14.18
N ALA A 64 -6.25 1.22 -15.30
CA ALA A 64 -4.82 0.88 -15.31
C ALA A 64 -3.94 1.98 -14.66
N LEU A 65 -4.30 3.24 -14.85
CA LEU A 65 -3.65 4.36 -14.15
C LEU A 65 -3.92 4.31 -12.64
N PHE A 66 -5.17 4.05 -12.23
CA PHE A 66 -5.52 3.92 -10.81
C PHE A 66 -4.79 2.74 -10.16
N GLU A 67 -4.69 1.60 -10.84
CA GLU A 67 -3.93 0.45 -10.38
C GLU A 67 -2.45 0.81 -10.16
N ALA A 68 -1.85 1.57 -11.06
CA ALA A 68 -0.47 2.03 -10.89
C ALA A 68 -0.32 2.99 -9.70
N VAL A 69 -1.30 3.87 -9.46
CA VAL A 69 -1.35 4.73 -8.26
C VAL A 69 -1.46 3.88 -6.99
N PHE A 70 -2.36 2.89 -6.97
CA PHE A 70 -2.53 1.97 -5.85
C PHE A 70 -1.21 1.28 -5.51
N VAL A 71 -0.56 0.67 -6.50
CA VAL A 71 0.73 -0.01 -6.34
C VAL A 71 1.80 0.95 -5.80
N THR A 72 1.87 2.18 -6.31
CA THR A 72 2.83 3.18 -5.82
C THR A 72 2.62 3.48 -4.33
N VAL A 73 1.38 3.63 -3.88
CA VAL A 73 1.08 3.90 -2.46
C VAL A 73 1.44 2.69 -1.59
N GLU A 74 1.16 1.46 -2.06
CA GLU A 74 1.55 0.23 -1.36
C GLU A 74 3.07 0.09 -1.25
N GLU A 75 3.81 0.29 -2.35
CA GLU A 75 5.27 0.20 -2.36
C GLU A 75 5.92 1.21 -1.40
N GLU A 76 5.42 2.44 -1.37
CA GLU A 76 5.91 3.46 -0.45
C GLU A 76 5.60 3.10 1.01
N LEU A 77 4.42 2.53 1.28
CA LEU A 77 4.03 2.10 2.61
C LEU A 77 4.95 1.00 3.13
N VAL A 78 5.21 -0.02 2.30
CA VAL A 78 6.14 -1.11 2.61
C VAL A 78 7.57 -0.58 2.78
N ALA A 79 8.03 0.31 1.91
CA ALA A 79 9.35 0.92 2.00
C ALA A 79 9.53 1.76 3.28
N GLN A 80 8.51 2.52 3.68
CA GLN A 80 8.51 3.28 4.93
C GLN A 80 8.54 2.36 6.16
N ALA A 81 7.79 1.25 6.13
CA ALA A 81 7.83 0.24 7.17
C ALA A 81 9.23 -0.37 7.27
N ALA A 82 9.83 -0.78 6.15
CA ALA A 82 11.18 -1.34 6.11
C ALA A 82 12.25 -0.37 6.62
N ALA A 83 12.17 0.91 6.26
CA ALA A 83 13.13 1.93 6.68
C ALA A 83 13.12 2.22 8.20
N LYS A 84 12.01 1.93 8.87
CA LYS A 84 11.88 2.10 10.33
C LYS A 84 12.34 0.87 11.12
N HIS A 85 12.75 -0.23 10.46
CA HIS A 85 13.12 -1.45 11.13
C HIS A 85 14.59 -1.41 11.60
N PRO A 86 14.87 -1.58 12.90
CA PRO A 86 16.23 -1.71 13.41
C PRO A 86 16.76 -3.13 13.11
N GLY A 87 17.35 -3.32 11.94
CA GLY A 87 18.23 -4.44 11.63
C GLY A 87 17.66 -5.87 11.72
N PRO A 88 18.44 -6.87 11.29
CA PRO A 88 18.03 -8.29 11.23
C PRO A 88 17.90 -8.99 12.59
N GLU A 89 18.29 -8.35 13.69
CA GLU A 89 18.28 -8.94 15.04
C GLU A 89 16.89 -8.92 15.71
N MET A 90 15.92 -8.18 15.16
CA MET A 90 14.58 -8.13 15.74
C MET A 90 13.77 -9.37 15.38
N ARG A 91 13.13 -9.99 16.37
CA ARG A 91 12.23 -11.13 16.19
C ARG A 91 11.05 -10.78 15.29
N ALA A 92 10.59 -11.76 14.54
CA ALA A 92 9.57 -11.58 13.50
C ALA A 92 8.25 -11.00 14.03
N LEU A 93 7.75 -11.48 15.18
CA LEU A 93 6.52 -10.92 15.78
C LEU A 93 6.68 -9.47 16.23
N SER A 94 7.87 -9.07 16.67
CA SER A 94 8.15 -7.68 17.02
C SER A 94 8.19 -6.80 15.78
N GLN A 95 8.74 -7.29 14.67
CA GLN A 95 8.72 -6.61 13.38
C GLN A 95 7.29 -6.46 12.85
N LEU A 96 6.49 -7.54 12.92
CA LEU A 96 5.08 -7.52 12.53
C LEU A 96 4.29 -6.48 13.33
N ARG A 97 4.46 -6.46 14.66
CA ARG A 97 3.84 -5.46 15.54
C ARG A 97 4.17 -4.04 15.12
N GLN A 98 5.44 -3.75 14.87
CA GLN A 98 5.88 -2.43 14.42
C GLN A 98 5.32 -2.09 13.03
N GLY A 99 5.27 -3.05 12.13
CA GLY A 99 4.68 -2.89 10.79
C GLY A 99 3.19 -2.51 10.85
N LEU A 100 2.41 -3.23 11.68
CA LEU A 100 0.98 -2.94 11.88
C LEU A 100 0.75 -1.56 12.52
N VAL A 101 1.54 -1.19 13.54
CA VAL A 101 1.48 0.16 14.13
C VAL A 101 1.86 1.23 13.11
N GLY A 102 2.91 0.98 12.33
CA GLY A 102 3.32 1.88 11.25
C GLY A 102 2.26 2.06 10.17
N PHE A 103 1.52 0.99 9.85
CA PHE A 103 0.37 1.06 8.95
C PHE A 103 -0.77 1.91 9.53
N LEU A 104 -1.12 1.74 10.81
CA LEU A 104 -2.13 2.59 11.45
C LEU A 104 -1.71 4.07 11.47
N ASP A 105 -0.44 4.38 11.68
CA ASP A 105 0.07 5.74 11.61
C ASP A 105 -0.01 6.32 10.18
N ALA A 106 0.34 5.52 9.18
CA ALA A 106 0.24 5.90 7.77
C ALA A 106 -1.21 6.09 7.32
N SER A 107 -2.13 5.28 7.86
CA SER A 107 -3.57 5.36 7.56
C SER A 107 -4.24 6.65 8.03
N LEU A 108 -3.57 7.46 8.88
CA LEU A 108 -4.02 8.80 9.21
C LEU A 108 -3.89 9.78 8.04
N THR A 109 -3.15 9.42 6.99
CA THR A 109 -2.98 10.26 5.81
C THR A 109 -4.14 10.08 4.81
N PRO A 110 -4.65 11.17 4.20
CA PRO A 110 -5.75 11.09 3.25
C PRO A 110 -5.45 10.14 2.06
N ARG A 111 -4.16 10.05 1.65
CA ARG A 111 -3.76 9.22 0.51
C ARG A 111 -3.95 7.71 0.78
N VAL A 112 -3.54 7.23 1.95
CA VAL A 112 -3.71 5.81 2.33
C VAL A 112 -5.19 5.49 2.48
N GLN A 113 -5.94 6.35 3.20
CA GLN A 113 -7.38 6.16 3.38
C GLN A 113 -8.11 6.11 2.04
N ARG A 114 -7.86 7.09 1.17
CA ARG A 114 -8.60 7.21 -0.08
C ARG A 114 -8.23 6.13 -1.07
N ILE A 115 -6.93 5.94 -1.33
CA ILE A 115 -6.45 5.06 -2.40
C ILE A 115 -6.54 3.59 -2.00
N LEU A 116 -6.08 3.22 -0.79
CA LEU A 116 -6.00 1.81 -0.41
C LEU A 116 -7.30 1.30 0.20
N LEU A 117 -7.90 2.04 1.15
CA LEU A 117 -8.98 1.53 1.98
C LEU A 117 -10.37 1.81 1.40
N ILE A 118 -10.58 2.93 0.68
CA ILE A 118 -11.89 3.34 0.16
C ILE A 118 -12.00 3.04 -1.34
N ASP A 119 -11.20 3.71 -2.17
CA ASP A 119 -11.30 3.59 -3.62
C ASP A 119 -10.71 2.26 -4.13
N GLY A 120 -9.69 1.70 -3.48
CA GLY A 120 -9.05 0.42 -3.85
C GLY A 120 -10.07 -0.70 -4.11
N PRO A 121 -10.79 -1.18 -3.09
CA PRO A 121 -11.77 -2.24 -3.27
C PRO A 121 -12.95 -1.84 -4.16
N ALA A 122 -13.37 -0.57 -4.12
CA ALA A 122 -14.51 -0.06 -4.89
C ALA A 122 -14.22 0.05 -6.39
N VAL A 123 -13.00 0.40 -6.77
CA VAL A 123 -12.59 0.67 -8.16
C VAL A 123 -12.00 -0.58 -8.83
N LEU A 124 -11.11 -1.30 -8.14
CA LEU A 124 -10.45 -2.49 -8.68
C LEU A 124 -11.35 -3.73 -8.65
N GLY A 125 -12.34 -3.73 -7.76
CA GLY A 125 -13.13 -4.90 -7.43
C GLY A 125 -12.35 -5.90 -6.57
N TRP A 126 -13.09 -6.75 -5.84
CA TRP A 126 -12.55 -7.61 -4.80
C TRP A 126 -11.37 -8.49 -5.24
N LEU A 127 -11.49 -9.15 -6.40
CA LEU A 127 -10.46 -10.11 -6.85
C LEU A 127 -9.14 -9.41 -7.18
N ARG A 128 -9.19 -8.29 -7.92
CA ARG A 128 -7.98 -7.56 -8.32
C ARG A 128 -7.34 -6.85 -7.14
N TRP A 129 -8.15 -6.22 -6.30
CA TRP A 129 -7.67 -5.60 -5.06
C TRP A 129 -6.93 -6.62 -4.18
N ARG A 130 -7.53 -7.80 -3.91
CA ARG A 130 -6.87 -8.88 -3.13
C ARG A 130 -5.61 -9.43 -3.79
N GLU A 131 -5.56 -9.53 -5.11
CA GLU A 131 -4.36 -9.95 -5.83
C GLU A 131 -3.20 -8.95 -5.59
N LEU A 132 -3.48 -7.66 -5.64
CA LEU A 132 -2.48 -6.61 -5.38
C LEU A 132 -2.04 -6.63 -3.91
N GLU A 133 -2.98 -6.66 -2.96
CA GLU A 133 -2.64 -6.76 -1.53
C GLU A 133 -1.78 -7.99 -1.21
N SER A 134 -2.02 -9.13 -1.87
CA SER A 134 -1.24 -10.34 -1.64
C SER A 134 0.25 -10.18 -1.97
N ARG A 135 0.58 -9.26 -2.87
CA ARG A 135 1.97 -8.98 -3.27
C ARG A 135 2.69 -8.04 -2.30
N TYR A 136 1.95 -7.20 -1.58
CA TYR A 136 2.50 -6.15 -0.72
C TYR A 136 2.15 -6.39 0.75
N GLY A 137 1.06 -5.84 1.25
CA GLY A 137 0.69 -5.90 2.66
C GLY A 137 0.52 -7.33 3.18
N LEU A 138 -0.33 -8.14 2.53
CA LEU A 138 -0.58 -9.53 2.95
C LEU A 138 0.68 -10.40 2.83
N GLY A 139 1.45 -10.23 1.76
CA GLY A 139 2.72 -10.94 1.57
C GLY A 139 3.73 -10.64 2.67
N ALA A 140 3.84 -9.37 3.08
CA ALA A 140 4.71 -8.96 4.16
C ALA A 140 4.28 -9.55 5.52
N VAL A 141 2.98 -9.50 5.85
CA VAL A 141 2.44 -10.10 7.08
C VAL A 141 2.70 -11.60 7.11
N ARG A 142 2.43 -12.30 6.01
CA ARG A 142 2.68 -13.74 5.87
C ARG A 142 4.15 -14.09 6.10
N ALA A 143 5.08 -13.39 5.44
CA ALA A 143 6.52 -13.63 5.59
C ALA A 143 6.98 -13.45 7.05
N MET A 144 6.41 -12.49 7.79
CA MET A 144 6.74 -12.31 9.20
C MET A 144 6.16 -13.43 10.06
N LEU A 145 4.97 -13.95 9.76
CA LEU A 145 4.39 -15.08 10.49
C LEU A 145 5.14 -16.39 10.20
N ASP A 146 5.56 -16.66 8.95
CA ASP A 146 6.40 -17.81 8.61
C ASP A 146 7.71 -17.77 9.42
N ARG A 147 8.39 -16.62 9.47
CA ARG A 147 9.57 -16.42 10.31
C ARG A 147 9.29 -16.60 11.81
N ALA A 148 8.14 -16.14 12.29
CA ALA A 148 7.77 -16.31 13.69
C ALA A 148 7.58 -17.80 14.07
N VAL A 149 7.11 -18.63 13.13
CA VAL A 149 7.09 -20.09 13.28
C VAL A 149 8.51 -20.65 13.32
N GLU A 150 9.39 -20.23 12.41
CA GLU A 150 10.80 -20.66 12.38
C GLU A 150 11.55 -20.25 13.64
N GLU A 151 11.27 -19.07 14.18
CA GLU A 151 11.84 -18.54 15.42
C GLU A 151 11.24 -19.17 16.69
N GLY A 152 10.16 -19.98 16.57
CA GLY A 152 9.47 -20.63 17.67
C GLY A 152 8.54 -19.74 18.49
N ASP A 153 8.24 -18.51 18.01
CA ASP A 153 7.27 -17.60 18.63
C ASP A 153 5.83 -18.05 18.37
N LEU A 154 5.59 -18.76 17.26
CA LEU A 154 4.32 -19.37 16.89
C LEU A 154 4.47 -20.89 16.81
N ALA A 155 3.38 -21.61 17.13
CA ALA A 155 3.37 -23.06 16.98
C ALA A 155 3.53 -23.46 15.49
N ALA A 156 4.28 -24.55 15.24
CA ALA A 156 4.49 -25.09 13.89
C ALA A 156 3.18 -25.49 13.16
N THR A 157 2.10 -25.70 13.91
CA THR A 157 0.77 -26.01 13.41
C THR A 157 -0.10 -24.78 13.15
N SER A 158 0.44 -23.57 13.35
CA SER A 158 -0.32 -22.33 13.17
C SER A 158 -0.77 -22.16 11.72
N PRO A 159 -2.05 -21.80 11.47
CA PRO A 159 -2.57 -21.61 10.13
C PRO A 159 -2.14 -20.24 9.56
N VAL A 160 -0.88 -20.11 9.16
CA VAL A 160 -0.21 -18.85 8.79
C VAL A 160 -1.00 -18.05 7.75
N ASP A 161 -1.50 -18.69 6.68
CA ASP A 161 -2.29 -18.01 5.66
C ASP A 161 -3.56 -17.37 6.24
N ALA A 162 -4.30 -18.11 7.05
CA ALA A 162 -5.52 -17.59 7.68
C ALA A 162 -5.20 -16.47 8.68
N LEU A 163 -4.13 -16.61 9.47
CA LEU A 163 -3.69 -15.58 10.41
C LEU A 163 -3.27 -14.31 9.68
N ALA A 164 -2.58 -14.41 8.55
CA ALA A 164 -2.17 -13.24 7.75
C ALA A 164 -3.40 -12.47 7.26
N HIS A 165 -4.41 -13.16 6.73
CA HIS A 165 -5.67 -12.54 6.30
C HIS A 165 -6.42 -11.89 7.45
N VAL A 166 -6.52 -12.54 8.61
CA VAL A 166 -7.21 -12.00 9.79
C VAL A 166 -6.51 -10.76 10.33
N LEU A 167 -5.18 -10.81 10.46
CA LEU A 167 -4.40 -9.69 10.98
C LEU A 167 -4.43 -8.48 10.04
N LEU A 168 -4.33 -8.70 8.73
CA LEU A 168 -4.45 -7.61 7.77
C LEU A 168 -5.85 -7.00 7.82
N ALA A 169 -6.91 -7.83 7.78
CA ALA A 169 -8.28 -7.33 7.88
C ALA A 169 -8.54 -6.57 9.19
N ALA A 170 -7.96 -7.02 10.30
CA ALA A 170 -8.07 -6.31 11.57
C ALA A 170 -7.36 -4.95 11.52
N ALA A 171 -6.21 -4.86 10.84
CA ALA A 171 -5.49 -3.61 10.67
C ALA A 171 -6.24 -2.64 9.74
N ASP A 172 -6.82 -3.12 8.63
CA ASP A 172 -7.63 -2.34 7.68
C ASP A 172 -8.87 -1.76 8.37
N GLU A 173 -9.61 -2.60 9.12
CA GLU A 173 -10.79 -2.15 9.86
C GLU A 173 -10.41 -1.15 10.96
N ALA A 174 -9.31 -1.39 11.69
CA ALA A 174 -8.79 -0.44 12.67
C ALA A 174 -8.44 0.91 12.03
N ALA A 175 -7.83 0.90 10.84
CA ALA A 175 -7.51 2.10 10.09
C ALA A 175 -8.77 2.89 9.68
N LEU A 176 -9.82 2.19 9.20
CA LEU A 176 -11.13 2.79 8.88
C LEU A 176 -11.84 3.32 10.14
N TYR A 177 -11.79 2.58 11.25
CA TYR A 177 -12.32 3.04 12.53
C TYR A 177 -11.65 4.34 12.98
N ILE A 178 -10.31 4.42 12.93
CA ILE A 178 -9.55 5.63 13.28
C ILE A 178 -9.92 6.79 12.35
N ALA A 179 -10.04 6.53 11.04
CA ALA A 179 -10.37 7.55 10.06
C ALA A 179 -11.71 8.25 10.34
N ASN A 180 -12.70 7.49 10.83
CA ASN A 180 -14.06 7.95 11.09
C ASN A 180 -14.31 8.39 12.56
N ALA A 181 -13.33 8.21 13.46
CA ALA A 181 -13.48 8.56 14.85
C ALA A 181 -13.45 10.09 15.09
N PRO A 182 -14.27 10.62 16.03
CA PRO A 182 -14.21 12.02 16.44
C PRO A 182 -12.85 12.39 17.06
N ASP A 183 -12.29 11.49 17.88
CA ASP A 183 -10.95 11.59 18.43
C ASP A 183 -10.06 10.51 17.80
N LYS A 184 -9.39 10.88 16.73
CA LYS A 184 -8.50 9.97 15.97
C LYS A 184 -7.33 9.47 16.79
N ARG A 185 -6.83 10.28 17.74
CA ARG A 185 -5.68 9.91 18.57
C ARG A 185 -6.07 8.81 19.57
N ALA A 186 -7.16 9.01 20.30
CA ALA A 186 -7.67 7.99 21.22
C ALA A 186 -8.04 6.70 20.48
N ALA A 187 -8.72 6.80 19.33
CA ALA A 187 -9.07 5.65 18.50
C ALA A 187 -7.81 4.87 18.02
N ARG A 188 -6.77 5.58 17.60
CA ARG A 188 -5.48 4.98 17.21
C ARG A 188 -4.84 4.25 18.39
N ASP A 189 -4.77 4.87 19.56
CA ASP A 189 -4.12 4.26 20.73
C ASP A 189 -4.87 2.99 21.19
N HIS A 190 -6.20 3.00 21.17
CA HIS A 190 -7.03 1.82 21.46
C HIS A 190 -6.86 0.72 20.38
N SER A 191 -6.78 1.09 19.12
CA SER A 191 -6.54 0.12 18.02
C SER A 191 -5.18 -0.55 18.13
N VAL A 192 -4.13 0.20 18.48
CA VAL A 192 -2.79 -0.36 18.75
C VAL A 192 -2.83 -1.33 19.92
N GLN A 193 -3.53 -1.00 21.03
CA GLN A 193 -3.69 -1.91 22.15
C GLN A 193 -4.41 -3.20 21.74
N ALA A 194 -5.49 -3.09 20.96
CA ALA A 194 -6.22 -4.26 20.47
C ALA A 194 -5.38 -5.17 19.57
N LEU A 195 -4.67 -4.60 18.59
CA LEU A 195 -3.77 -5.37 17.72
C LEU A 195 -2.64 -6.03 18.52
N ASN A 196 -2.08 -5.34 19.51
CA ASN A 196 -1.07 -5.92 20.38
C ASN A 196 -1.62 -7.11 21.17
N ALA A 197 -2.82 -6.99 21.74
CA ALA A 197 -3.45 -8.10 22.47
C ALA A 197 -3.72 -9.32 21.58
N LEU A 198 -4.10 -9.10 20.30
CA LEU A 198 -4.24 -10.19 19.33
C LEU A 198 -2.90 -10.89 19.07
N LEU A 199 -1.82 -10.14 18.87
CA LEU A 199 -0.49 -10.72 18.64
C LEU A 199 0.05 -11.43 19.88
N ASP A 200 -0.17 -10.90 21.08
CA ASP A 200 0.25 -11.54 22.34
C ASP A 200 -0.47 -12.88 22.53
N GLY A 201 -1.77 -12.94 22.15
CA GLY A 201 -2.55 -14.19 22.20
C GLY A 201 -2.12 -15.28 21.22
N LEU A 202 -1.31 -14.94 20.21
CA LEU A 202 -0.76 -15.91 19.25
C LEU A 202 0.53 -16.57 19.73
N GLN A 203 1.23 -15.99 20.71
CA GLN A 203 2.53 -16.48 21.15
C GLN A 203 2.40 -17.82 21.88
N THR A 204 3.31 -18.72 21.56
CA THR A 204 3.49 -19.96 22.35
C THR A 204 4.01 -19.60 23.74
N THR A 205 3.33 -20.09 24.76
CA THR A 205 3.72 -19.97 26.18
C THR A 205 4.94 -20.82 26.46
#